data_9678c0b77310fa1534cc981ee0b917d7
#
_entry.id   9678c0b77310fa1534cc981ee0b917d7
#
_cell.length_a   1.000
_cell.length_b   1.000
_cell.length_c   1.000
_cell.angle_alpha   90.00
_cell.angle_beta   90.00
_cell.angle_gamma   90.00
#
_symmetry.space_group_name_H-M   'P 1'
#
loop_
_entity.id
_entity.type
_entity.pdbx_description
1 polymer ?
#
loop_
_entity_poly.entity_id
_entity_poly.type
_entity_poly.pdbx_seq_one_letter_code
_entity_poly.pdbx_strand_id
1 'polypeptide(L)'
;MSKLHSQAFDISLDDEGYLLTLDHWNELVAVELASGENIKLTEAHWEIIRLIRKFYQRYQQAPASRALINYVRKELGSDKGRSVYVMRLFGGSAAKTAAKIAGLPKPDNCI
;
A
#
# COMPACT_ATOMS: atom_id res chain seq x y z
N MET A 1 -0.26 -4.46 20.21
CA MET A 1 0.47 -3.93 19.06
C MET A 1 1.46 -4.94 18.52
N SER A 2 1.63 -4.93 17.23
CA SER A 2 2.58 -5.81 16.56
C SER A 2 3.85 -5.04 16.21
N LYS A 3 4.92 -5.78 15.98
CA LYS A 3 6.16 -5.19 15.49
C LYS A 3 6.62 -5.93 14.25
N LEU A 4 7.17 -5.17 13.32
CA LEU A 4 7.83 -5.71 12.15
C LEU A 4 9.32 -5.80 12.49
N HIS A 5 9.87 -7.00 12.45
CA HIS A 5 11.28 -7.21 12.72
C HIS A 5 12.03 -7.43 11.43
N SER A 6 13.14 -6.71 11.26
CA SER A 6 14.03 -6.93 10.14
C SER A 6 15.45 -6.89 10.65
N GLN A 7 16.42 -7.22 9.80
CA GLN A 7 17.82 -7.19 10.19
C GLN A 7 18.30 -5.79 10.52
N ALA A 8 17.64 -4.76 10.03
CA ALA A 8 18.10 -3.38 10.14
C ALA A 8 17.31 -2.54 11.13
N PHE A 9 16.08 -2.94 11.50
CA PHE A 9 15.22 -2.09 12.31
C PHE A 9 14.05 -2.87 12.91
N ASP A 10 13.47 -2.29 13.97
CA ASP A 10 12.20 -2.71 14.55
C ASP A 10 11.19 -1.61 14.30
N ILE A 11 10.08 -1.96 13.66
CA ILE A 11 9.05 -1.00 13.31
C ILE A 11 7.74 -1.39 13.99
N SER A 12 7.11 -0.45 14.66
CA SER A 12 5.85 -0.71 15.35
C SER A 12 4.67 -0.64 14.41
N LEU A 13 3.79 -1.63 14.52
CA LEU A 13 2.57 -1.75 13.71
C LEU A 13 1.35 -1.76 14.63
N ASP A 14 0.20 -1.34 14.07
CA ASP A 14 -1.05 -1.47 14.80
C ASP A 14 -1.56 -2.92 14.72
N ASP A 15 -2.73 -3.17 15.32
CA ASP A 15 -3.29 -4.52 15.40
C ASP A 15 -3.65 -5.09 14.03
N GLU A 16 -3.86 -4.26 13.03
CA GLU A 16 -4.16 -4.69 11.68
C GLU A 16 -2.93 -4.76 10.78
N GLY A 17 -1.75 -4.43 11.32
CA GLY A 17 -0.50 -4.51 10.58
C GLY A 17 -0.10 -3.23 9.86
N TYR A 18 -0.82 -2.13 10.11
CA TYR A 18 -0.46 -0.84 9.53
C TYR A 18 0.64 -0.16 10.35
N LEU A 19 1.50 0.58 9.66
CA LEU A 19 2.60 1.30 10.27
C LEU A 19 2.07 2.37 11.22
N LEU A 20 2.58 2.39 12.47
CA LEU A 20 2.14 3.39 13.46
C LEU A 20 2.72 4.76 13.19
N THR A 21 3.96 4.84 12.72
CA THR A 21 4.62 6.11 12.44
C THR A 21 4.98 6.17 10.96
N LEU A 22 4.31 7.06 10.23
CA LEU A 22 4.45 7.14 8.77
C LEU A 22 5.89 7.44 8.34
N ASP A 23 6.62 8.22 9.13
CA ASP A 23 7.99 8.59 8.80
C ASP A 23 8.96 7.41 8.89
N HIS A 24 8.55 6.31 9.51
CA HIS A 24 9.40 5.12 9.59
C HIS A 24 9.40 4.29 8.31
N TRP A 25 8.56 4.66 7.33
CA TRP A 25 8.50 3.92 6.08
C TRP A 25 9.70 4.19 5.19
N ASN A 26 10.20 3.14 4.57
CA ASN A 26 11.12 3.21 3.44
C ASN A 26 10.92 1.96 2.59
N GLU A 27 11.69 1.82 1.52
CA GLU A 27 11.49 0.70 0.60
C GLU A 27 11.75 -0.65 1.25
N LEU A 28 12.71 -0.73 2.18
CA LEU A 28 12.97 -1.97 2.89
C LEU A 28 11.80 -2.35 3.79
N VAL A 29 11.19 -1.37 4.43
CA VAL A 29 9.97 -1.60 5.24
C VAL A 29 8.85 -2.11 4.35
N ALA A 30 8.69 -1.55 3.14
CA ALA A 30 7.67 -2.01 2.21
C ALA A 30 7.86 -3.47 1.83
N VAL A 31 9.09 -3.89 1.57
CA VAL A 31 9.39 -5.28 1.23
C VAL A 31 9.02 -6.21 2.39
N GLU A 32 9.33 -5.81 3.62
CA GLU A 32 8.99 -6.61 4.79
C GLU A 32 7.48 -6.69 5.03
N LEU A 33 6.78 -5.56 4.86
CA LEU A 33 5.32 -5.54 4.97
C LEU A 33 4.68 -6.42 3.91
N ALA A 34 5.18 -6.35 2.67
CA ALA A 34 4.69 -7.19 1.57
C ALA A 34 4.94 -8.67 1.86
N SER A 35 6.09 -9.00 2.42
CA SER A 35 6.42 -10.39 2.78
C SER A 35 5.39 -10.94 3.78
N GLY A 36 4.95 -10.13 4.73
CA GLY A 36 3.91 -10.52 5.68
C GLY A 36 2.56 -10.81 5.02
N GLU A 37 2.34 -10.28 3.81
CA GLU A 37 1.13 -10.52 3.01
C GLU A 37 1.37 -11.56 1.91
N ASN A 38 2.52 -12.24 1.95
CA ASN A 38 2.93 -13.22 0.94
C ASN A 38 3.05 -12.61 -0.46
N ILE A 39 3.49 -11.37 -0.52
CA ILE A 39 3.65 -10.64 -1.78
C ILE A 39 5.12 -10.32 -2.01
N LYS A 40 5.63 -10.68 -3.18
CA LYS A 40 6.95 -10.27 -3.62
C LYS A 40 6.79 -9.06 -4.53
N LEU A 41 7.38 -7.94 -4.14
CA LEU A 41 7.20 -6.69 -4.88
C LEU A 41 7.95 -6.73 -6.21
N THR A 42 7.22 -6.40 -7.28
CA THR A 42 7.76 -6.23 -8.62
C THR A 42 7.67 -4.76 -9.01
N GLU A 43 8.19 -4.41 -10.17
CA GLU A 43 8.13 -3.03 -10.65
C GLU A 43 6.67 -2.54 -10.74
N ALA A 44 5.75 -3.43 -11.13
CA ALA A 44 4.34 -3.08 -11.20
C ALA A 44 3.77 -2.72 -9.83
N HIS A 45 4.18 -3.43 -8.78
CA HIS A 45 3.81 -3.10 -7.41
C HIS A 45 4.34 -1.73 -7.01
N TRP A 46 5.61 -1.47 -7.33
CA TRP A 46 6.25 -0.20 -6.97
C TRP A 46 5.58 0.99 -7.63
N GLU A 47 5.13 0.84 -8.87
CA GLU A 47 4.37 1.91 -9.53
C GLU A 47 3.15 2.31 -8.72
N ILE A 48 2.38 1.32 -8.27
CA ILE A 48 1.17 1.56 -7.50
C ILE A 48 1.52 2.14 -6.11
N ILE A 49 2.54 1.60 -5.46
CA ILE A 49 2.97 2.09 -4.14
C ILE A 49 3.35 3.56 -4.22
N ARG A 50 4.15 3.95 -5.22
CA ARG A 50 4.56 5.34 -5.40
C ARG A 50 3.36 6.25 -5.65
N LEU A 51 2.39 5.77 -6.44
CA LEU A 51 1.18 6.52 -6.74
C LEU A 51 0.33 6.78 -5.50
N ILE A 52 0.11 5.76 -4.68
CA ILE A 52 -0.75 5.96 -3.50
C ILE A 52 -0.06 6.79 -2.43
N ARG A 53 1.27 6.76 -2.36
CA ARG A 53 1.99 7.67 -1.48
C ARG A 53 1.85 9.11 -1.96
N LYS A 54 1.90 9.33 -3.27
CA LYS A 54 1.66 10.65 -3.87
C LYS A 54 0.23 11.12 -3.59
N PHE A 55 -0.74 10.21 -3.69
CA PHE A 55 -2.14 10.50 -3.36
C PHE A 55 -2.25 10.95 -1.91
N TYR A 56 -1.59 10.24 -0.99
CA TYR A 56 -1.62 10.60 0.42
C TYR A 56 -1.01 11.97 0.69
N GLN A 57 0.09 12.29 0.01
CA GLN A 57 0.72 13.60 0.16
C GLN A 57 -0.22 14.73 -0.24
N ARG A 58 -1.06 14.48 -1.23
CA ARG A 58 -1.99 15.49 -1.74
C ARG A 58 -3.27 15.58 -0.92
N TYR A 59 -3.84 14.44 -0.53
CA TYR A 59 -5.17 14.39 0.07
C TYR A 59 -5.18 14.05 1.55
N GLN A 60 -4.04 13.74 2.12
CA GLN A 60 -3.88 13.39 3.55
C GLN A 60 -4.74 12.20 3.97
N GLN A 61 -5.03 11.31 3.05
CA GLN A 61 -5.70 10.05 3.33
C GLN A 61 -5.33 9.04 2.25
N ALA A 62 -5.39 7.76 2.60
CA ALA A 62 -5.13 6.68 1.65
C ALA A 62 -6.36 6.49 0.75
N PRO A 63 -6.17 6.19 -0.54
CA PRO A 63 -7.31 6.01 -1.44
C PRO A 63 -8.05 4.71 -1.13
N ALA A 64 -9.39 4.81 -1.01
CA ALA A 64 -10.26 3.63 -0.96
C ALA A 64 -10.37 3.02 -2.36
N SER A 65 -10.99 1.85 -2.47
CA SER A 65 -10.95 1.03 -3.69
C SER A 65 -11.28 1.79 -4.98
N ARG A 66 -12.40 2.52 -4.99
CA ARG A 66 -12.79 3.25 -6.21
C ARG A 66 -11.81 4.38 -6.53
N ALA A 67 -11.43 5.13 -5.51
CA ALA A 67 -10.48 6.23 -5.69
C ALA A 67 -9.13 5.70 -6.17
N LEU A 68 -8.70 4.56 -5.65
CA LEU A 68 -7.45 3.94 -6.08
C LEU A 68 -7.49 3.60 -7.57
N ILE A 69 -8.55 2.92 -8.02
CA ILE A 69 -8.66 2.52 -9.42
C ILE A 69 -8.72 3.76 -10.33
N ASN A 70 -9.50 4.77 -9.94
CA ASN A 70 -9.61 6.00 -10.73
C ASN A 70 -8.27 6.72 -10.82
N TYR A 71 -7.53 6.75 -9.72
CA TYR A 71 -6.23 7.42 -9.69
C TYR A 71 -5.20 6.68 -10.55
N VAL A 72 -5.18 5.36 -10.46
CA VAL A 72 -4.30 4.54 -11.31
C VAL A 72 -4.63 4.77 -12.79
N ARG A 73 -5.92 4.79 -13.13
CA ARG A 73 -6.33 5.04 -14.52
C ARG A 73 -5.86 6.40 -15.01
N LYS A 74 -6.02 7.42 -14.18
CA LYS A 74 -5.61 8.78 -14.53
C LYS A 74 -4.11 8.89 -14.76
N GLU A 75 -3.33 8.23 -13.90
CA GLU A 75 -1.86 8.38 -13.91
C GLU A 75 -1.15 7.35 -14.79
N LEU A 76 -1.66 6.14 -14.90
CA LEU A 76 -1.01 5.05 -15.61
C LEU A 76 -1.78 4.53 -16.83
N GLY A 77 -3.00 5.02 -17.04
CA GLY A 77 -3.79 4.63 -18.19
C GLY A 77 -4.82 3.54 -17.88
N SER A 78 -5.71 3.32 -18.85
CA SER A 78 -6.86 2.42 -18.67
C SER A 78 -6.47 0.95 -18.58
N ASP A 79 -5.31 0.55 -19.11
CA ASP A 79 -4.87 -0.83 -19.02
C ASP A 79 -4.55 -1.23 -17.58
N LYS A 80 -3.99 -0.29 -16.80
CA LYS A 80 -3.63 -0.54 -15.41
C LYS A 80 -4.70 -0.05 -14.43
N GLY A 81 -5.54 0.88 -14.86
CA GLY A 81 -6.61 1.45 -14.02
C GLY A 81 -7.84 0.54 -13.97
N ARG A 82 -7.64 -0.72 -13.61
CA ARG A 82 -8.69 -1.73 -13.56
C ARG A 82 -8.59 -2.54 -12.28
N SER A 83 -9.74 -2.87 -11.70
CA SER A 83 -9.77 -3.66 -10.46
C SER A 83 -8.99 -4.97 -10.60
N VAL A 84 -9.18 -5.66 -11.73
CA VAL A 84 -8.51 -6.94 -11.97
C VAL A 84 -6.98 -6.80 -11.92
N TYR A 85 -6.47 -5.74 -12.53
CA TYR A 85 -5.02 -5.51 -12.55
C TYR A 85 -4.48 -5.29 -11.14
N VAL A 86 -5.12 -4.40 -10.38
CA VAL A 86 -4.66 -4.05 -9.04
C VAL A 86 -4.82 -5.24 -8.07
N MET A 87 -5.91 -6.00 -8.22
CA MET A 87 -6.15 -7.19 -7.40
C MET A 87 -5.15 -8.30 -7.68
N ARG A 88 -4.67 -8.42 -8.89
CA ARG A 88 -3.61 -9.39 -9.20
C ARG A 88 -2.32 -9.08 -8.47
N LEU A 89 -2.05 -7.79 -8.25
CA LEU A 89 -0.85 -7.37 -7.56
C LEU A 89 -0.98 -7.48 -6.03
N PHE A 90 -2.13 -7.10 -5.48
CA PHE A 90 -2.28 -6.93 -4.04
C PHE A 90 -3.34 -7.83 -3.40
N GLY A 91 -4.07 -8.61 -4.17
CA GLY A 91 -5.11 -9.49 -3.66
C GLY A 91 -6.48 -8.85 -3.60
N GLY A 92 -7.44 -9.58 -3.03
CA GLY A 92 -8.84 -9.18 -3.02
C GLY A 92 -9.15 -7.90 -2.27
N SER A 93 -8.37 -7.58 -1.23
CA SER A 93 -8.51 -6.33 -0.48
C SER A 93 -7.40 -5.36 -0.90
N ALA A 94 -7.29 -5.13 -2.20
CA ALA A 94 -6.15 -4.43 -2.79
C ALA A 94 -5.89 -3.05 -2.19
N ALA A 95 -6.92 -2.25 -1.96
CA ALA A 95 -6.73 -0.91 -1.41
C ALA A 95 -6.12 -0.96 -0.01
N LYS A 96 -6.62 -1.87 0.84
CA LYS A 96 -6.09 -2.04 2.20
C LYS A 96 -4.66 -2.56 2.18
N THR A 97 -4.42 -3.59 1.39
CA THR A 97 -3.10 -4.23 1.32
C THR A 97 -2.06 -3.27 0.74
N ALA A 98 -2.41 -2.56 -0.34
CA ALA A 98 -1.50 -1.59 -0.94
C ALA A 98 -1.17 -0.45 0.03
N ALA A 99 -2.18 0.07 0.75
CA ALA A 99 -1.96 1.13 1.73
C ALA A 99 -1.04 0.64 2.85
N LYS A 100 -1.28 -0.57 3.34
CA LYS A 100 -0.44 -1.17 4.39
C LYS A 100 1.03 -1.24 3.95
N ILE A 101 1.28 -1.78 2.77
CA ILE A 101 2.63 -1.94 2.23
C ILE A 101 3.28 -0.57 1.98
N ALA A 102 2.50 0.40 1.55
CA ALA A 102 2.98 1.76 1.30
C ALA A 102 3.20 2.57 2.59
N GLY A 103 2.92 2.00 3.75
CA GLY A 103 3.12 2.67 5.03
C GLY A 103 2.09 3.74 5.33
N LEU A 104 0.92 3.66 4.72
CA LEU A 104 -0.15 4.64 4.88
C LEU A 104 -1.18 4.17 5.91
N PRO A 105 -1.99 5.08 6.46
CA PRO A 105 -3.12 4.68 7.30
C PRO A 105 -4.13 3.85 6.51
N LYS A 106 -4.96 3.12 7.23
CA LYS A 106 -6.04 2.34 6.63
C LYS A 106 -6.99 3.25 5.84
N PRO A 107 -7.36 2.88 4.60
CA PRO A 107 -8.31 3.69 3.84
C PRO A 107 -9.69 3.73 4.51
N ASP A 108 -10.33 4.89 4.46
CA ASP A 108 -11.69 5.05 4.99
C ASP A 108 -12.69 4.41 4.03
N ASN A 109 -13.77 3.86 4.60
CA ASN A 109 -14.87 3.29 3.83
C ASN A 109 -14.43 2.21 2.83
N CYS A 110 -13.34 1.53 3.13
CA CYS A 110 -12.84 0.46 2.30
C CYS A 110 -13.51 -0.85 2.70
N ILE A 111 -14.18 -1.45 1.78
CA ILE A 111 -14.87 -2.72 1.99
C ILE A 111 -14.02 -3.86 1.51
#